data_444255b9bafecfb4e1b1e4fff5cb1ae1
#
_entry.id   444255b9bafecfb4e1b1e4fff5cb1ae1
#
_cell.length_a   1.000
_cell.length_b   1.000
_cell.length_c   1.000
_cell.angle_alpha   90.00
_cell.angle_beta   90.00
_cell.angle_gamma   90.00
#
_symmetry.space_group_name_H-M   'P 1'
#
loop_
_entity.id
_entity.type
_entity.pdbx_description
1 polymer ?
#
loop_
_entity_poly.entity_id
_entity_poly.type
_entity_poly.pdbx_seq_one_letter_code
_entity_poly.pdbx_strand_id
1 'polypeptide(L)'
;SLTARLMAAGEPGAFRVRLLRQTIGLPQRDEALALGIASRRYAWLREVALCIDETPWVVARSVAPLHQLQGKGLGKLGERSLGSWLFQQPDLVRGPLEATATRPRFIRSQPGLAAQSLWGRRSVFEQGGLSLLVQEYFLSTMADALGLPSR
;
A
#
# COMPACT_ATOMS: atom_id res chain seq x y z
N SER A 1 -0.88 -12.54 -6.35
CA SER A 1 -0.70 -11.22 -5.76
C SER A 1 -1.42 -10.16 -6.57
N LEU A 2 -1.75 -9.05 -5.95
CA LEU A 2 -2.39 -7.93 -6.63
C LEU A 2 -1.49 -7.36 -7.72
N THR A 3 -0.21 -7.18 -7.42
CA THR A 3 0.77 -6.68 -8.39
C THR A 3 0.81 -7.56 -9.64
N ALA A 4 0.84 -8.88 -9.46
CA ALA A 4 0.84 -9.81 -10.60
C ALA A 4 -0.44 -9.68 -11.43
N ARG A 5 -1.58 -9.51 -10.78
CA ARG A 5 -2.86 -9.31 -11.48
C ARG A 5 -2.88 -8.02 -12.27
N LEU A 6 -2.33 -6.94 -11.71
CA LEU A 6 -2.24 -5.66 -12.41
C LEU A 6 -1.29 -5.74 -13.59
N MET A 7 -0.16 -6.42 -13.43
CA MET A 7 0.78 -6.62 -14.53
C MET A 7 0.17 -7.42 -15.68
N ALA A 8 -0.70 -8.36 -15.38
CA ALA A 8 -1.39 -9.16 -16.39
C ALA A 8 -2.54 -8.43 -17.08
N ALA A 9 -3.10 -7.39 -16.45
CA ALA A 9 -4.27 -6.68 -16.97
C ALA A 9 -3.95 -5.71 -18.12
N GLY A 10 -2.69 -5.29 -18.25
CA GLY A 10 -2.26 -4.34 -19.27
C GLY A 10 -1.28 -4.96 -20.26
N GLU A 11 -0.86 -4.16 -21.24
CA GLU A 11 0.20 -4.54 -22.16
C GLU A 11 1.51 -4.74 -21.39
N PRO A 12 2.46 -5.56 -21.90
CA PRO A 12 3.77 -5.68 -21.28
C PRO A 12 4.43 -4.31 -21.08
N GLY A 13 4.86 -4.02 -19.87
CA GLY A 13 5.46 -2.73 -19.51
C GLY A 13 4.49 -1.63 -19.17
N ALA A 14 3.18 -1.89 -19.21
CA ALA A 14 2.16 -0.89 -18.87
C ALA A 14 2.06 -0.64 -17.36
N PHE A 15 2.40 -1.62 -16.54
CA PHE A 15 2.34 -1.49 -15.09
C PHE A 15 3.45 -0.59 -14.57
N ARG A 16 3.07 0.33 -13.68
CA ARG A 16 4.02 1.25 -13.06
C ARG A 16 3.61 1.59 -11.64
N VAL A 17 4.60 1.68 -10.75
CA VAL A 17 4.43 2.23 -9.41
C VAL A 17 4.80 3.71 -9.45
N ARG A 18 3.84 4.57 -9.12
CA ARG A 18 4.09 6.01 -9.02
C ARG A 18 4.19 6.38 -7.54
N LEU A 19 5.34 6.86 -7.13
CA LEU A 19 5.57 7.28 -5.75
C LEU A 19 4.84 8.61 -5.50
N LEU A 20 3.90 8.61 -4.56
CA LEU A 20 3.16 9.81 -4.18
C LEU A 20 3.84 10.52 -3.02
N ARG A 21 4.29 9.76 -2.03
CA ARG A 21 4.93 10.31 -0.84
C ARG A 21 5.72 9.21 -0.14
N GLN A 22 6.90 9.57 0.35
CA GLN A 22 7.67 8.71 1.26
C GLN A 22 8.33 9.61 2.29
N THR A 23 8.06 9.33 3.56
CA THR A 23 8.51 10.20 4.64
C THR A 23 8.58 9.44 5.96
N ILE A 24 9.13 10.09 6.95
CA ILE A 24 9.08 9.66 8.35
C ILE A 24 8.09 10.56 9.06
N GLY A 25 7.15 9.96 9.78
CA GLY A 25 6.14 10.72 10.50
C GLY A 25 5.40 9.87 11.51
N LEU A 26 4.33 10.41 12.06
CA LEU A 26 3.49 9.66 12.98
C LEU A 26 2.43 8.87 12.21
N PRO A 27 2.23 7.60 12.56
CA PRO A 27 1.14 6.83 11.98
C PRO A 27 -0.21 7.37 12.48
N GLN A 28 -1.27 7.01 11.78
CA GLN A 28 -2.62 7.23 12.29
C GLN A 28 -2.86 6.27 13.47
N ARG A 29 -3.82 6.62 14.32
CA ARG A 29 -4.08 5.83 15.52
C ARG A 29 -4.42 4.38 15.22
N ASP A 30 -5.27 4.14 14.23
CA ASP A 30 -5.65 2.79 13.83
C ASP A 30 -4.48 2.01 13.24
N GLU A 31 -3.55 2.71 12.57
CA GLU A 31 -2.34 2.09 12.04
C GLU A 31 -1.41 1.65 13.17
N ALA A 32 -1.22 2.50 14.17
CA ALA A 32 -0.41 2.16 15.33
C ALA A 32 -1.00 0.97 16.08
N LEU A 33 -2.32 0.94 16.25
CA LEU A 33 -3.02 -0.20 16.87
C LEU A 33 -2.79 -1.49 16.09
N ALA A 34 -2.92 -1.44 14.78
CA ALA A 34 -2.71 -2.62 13.92
C ALA A 34 -1.28 -3.16 14.03
N LEU A 35 -0.30 -2.27 14.16
CA LEU A 35 1.11 -2.64 14.29
C LEU A 35 1.53 -2.97 15.72
N GLY A 36 0.67 -2.71 16.70
CA GLY A 36 1.00 -2.95 18.11
C GLY A 36 2.04 -1.99 18.67
N ILE A 37 2.10 -0.77 18.16
CA ILE A 37 3.05 0.26 18.63
C ILE A 37 2.31 1.44 19.25
N ALA A 38 3.05 2.23 20.04
CA ALA A 38 2.49 3.47 20.61
C ALA A 38 2.21 4.48 19.49
N SER A 39 1.10 5.24 19.61
CA SER A 39 0.64 6.15 18.56
C SER A 39 1.59 7.32 18.30
N ARG A 40 2.50 7.62 19.22
CA ARG A 40 3.51 8.68 19.07
C ARG A 40 4.87 8.17 18.64
N ARG A 41 4.95 6.92 18.21
CA ARG A 41 6.19 6.33 17.72
C ARG A 41 6.34 6.65 16.23
N TYR A 42 7.48 7.18 15.85
CA TYR A 42 7.74 7.50 14.44
C TYR A 42 7.74 6.24 13.57
N ALA A 43 7.21 6.41 12.39
CA ALA A 43 7.09 5.34 11.40
C ALA A 43 7.60 5.81 10.04
N TRP A 44 8.00 4.86 9.22
CA TRP A 44 8.24 5.05 7.81
C TRP A 44 6.88 4.93 7.11
N LEU A 45 6.55 5.94 6.30
CA LEU A 45 5.27 6.05 5.60
C LEU A 45 5.55 6.10 4.11
N ARG A 46 4.88 5.27 3.34
CA ARG A 46 5.03 5.25 1.88
C ARG A 46 3.65 5.17 1.24
N GLU A 47 3.39 6.12 0.35
CA GLU A 47 2.13 6.19 -0.40
C GLU A 47 2.44 6.14 -1.88
N VAL A 48 1.76 5.25 -2.59
CA VAL A 48 1.98 5.02 -4.02
C VAL A 48 0.65 4.89 -4.75
N ALA A 49 0.69 5.14 -6.06
CA ALA A 49 -0.36 4.74 -6.97
C ALA A 49 0.19 3.61 -7.85
N LEU A 50 -0.58 2.55 -7.98
CA LEU A 50 -0.28 1.47 -8.90
C LEU A 50 -1.07 1.74 -10.17
N CYS A 51 -0.35 1.95 -11.28
CA CYS A 51 -0.92 2.44 -12.52
C CYS A 51 -0.81 1.42 -13.64
N ILE A 52 -1.79 1.46 -14.53
CA ILE A 52 -1.74 0.80 -15.84
C ILE A 52 -1.84 1.92 -16.88
N ASP A 53 -0.86 2.04 -17.76
CA ASP A 53 -0.80 3.09 -18.79
C ASP A 53 -1.03 4.48 -18.19
N GLU A 54 -0.33 4.80 -17.11
CA GLU A 54 -0.40 6.07 -16.40
C GLU A 54 -1.73 6.33 -15.68
N THR A 55 -2.69 5.42 -15.76
CA THR A 55 -3.96 5.55 -15.05
C THR A 55 -3.88 4.82 -13.72
N PRO A 56 -4.14 5.50 -12.58
CA PRO A 56 -4.15 4.83 -11.29
C PRO A 56 -5.29 3.83 -11.15
N TRP A 57 -4.98 2.63 -10.69
CA TRP A 57 -5.94 1.56 -10.43
C TRP A 57 -6.06 1.27 -8.93
N VAL A 58 -4.95 1.44 -8.21
CA VAL A 58 -4.88 1.19 -6.77
C VAL A 58 -4.06 2.30 -6.16
N VAL A 59 -4.46 2.77 -4.99
CA VAL A 59 -3.60 3.59 -4.14
C VAL A 59 -3.28 2.78 -2.89
N ALA A 60 -2.04 2.84 -2.47
CA ALA A 60 -1.57 2.04 -1.34
C ALA A 60 -0.79 2.90 -0.36
N ARG A 61 -0.95 2.57 0.92
CA ARG A 61 -0.18 3.19 2.00
C ARG A 61 0.45 2.10 2.84
N SER A 62 1.74 2.19 3.03
CA SER A 62 2.51 1.25 3.84
C SER A 62 3.08 1.97 5.04
N VAL A 63 3.04 1.31 6.19
CA VAL A 63 3.50 1.89 7.46
C VAL A 63 4.35 0.85 8.19
N ALA A 64 5.54 1.24 8.60
CA ALA A 64 6.41 0.38 9.40
C ALA A 64 7.05 1.19 10.53
N PRO A 65 7.21 0.60 11.73
CA PRO A 65 7.92 1.28 12.81
C PRO A 65 9.35 1.60 12.38
N LEU A 66 9.73 2.86 12.55
CA LEU A 66 11.04 3.33 12.06
C LEU A 66 12.20 2.53 12.66
N HIS A 67 12.11 2.18 13.94
CA HIS A 67 13.17 1.46 14.63
C HIS A 67 13.39 0.03 14.11
N GLN A 68 12.46 -0.51 13.32
CA GLN A 68 12.57 -1.87 12.76
C GLN A 68 13.21 -1.89 11.37
N LEU A 69 13.47 -0.74 10.77
CA LEU A 69 13.86 -0.66 9.35
C LEU A 69 15.36 -0.77 9.10
N GLN A 70 16.18 -0.74 10.13
CA GLN A 70 17.63 -0.78 9.96
C GLN A 70 18.04 -2.02 9.18
N GLY A 71 18.80 -1.80 8.09
CA GLY A 71 19.30 -2.87 7.25
C GLY A 71 18.28 -3.47 6.28
N LYS A 72 17.05 -2.97 6.22
CA LYS A 72 16.01 -3.56 5.36
C LYS A 72 15.98 -3.00 3.93
N GLY A 73 16.56 -1.82 3.69
CA GLY A 73 16.62 -1.25 2.35
C GLY A 73 15.32 -0.69 1.79
N LEU A 74 14.27 -0.58 2.60
CA LEU A 74 12.95 -0.12 2.13
C LEU A 74 12.96 1.32 1.64
N GLY A 75 13.79 2.17 2.22
CA GLY A 75 13.89 3.57 1.80
C GLY A 75 14.42 3.76 0.38
N LYS A 76 15.01 2.73 -0.21
CA LYS A 76 15.63 2.78 -1.55
C LYS A 76 14.77 2.15 -2.63
N LEU A 77 13.51 1.85 -2.35
CA LEU A 77 12.62 1.21 -3.34
C LEU A 77 12.37 2.09 -4.56
N GLY A 78 12.32 3.43 -4.37
CA GLY A 78 11.96 4.32 -5.46
C GLY A 78 10.58 3.99 -6.01
N GLU A 79 10.49 3.77 -7.33
CA GLU A 79 9.24 3.38 -7.98
C GLU A 79 9.12 1.86 -8.14
N ARG A 80 9.92 1.08 -7.42
CA ARG A 80 9.80 -0.39 -7.43
C ARG A 80 8.64 -0.83 -6.55
N SER A 81 8.04 -1.95 -6.90
CA SER A 81 6.92 -2.51 -6.16
C SER A 81 7.34 -3.01 -4.78
N LEU A 82 6.65 -2.57 -3.74
CA LEU A 82 6.82 -3.10 -2.40
C LEU A 82 6.42 -4.57 -2.34
N GLY A 83 5.38 -4.96 -3.08
CA GLY A 83 4.96 -6.35 -3.15
C GLY A 83 6.08 -7.27 -3.66
N SER A 84 6.79 -6.85 -4.70
CA SER A 84 7.92 -7.62 -5.20
C SER A 84 9.01 -7.77 -4.14
N TRP A 85 9.29 -6.72 -3.38
CA TRP A 85 10.26 -6.80 -2.29
C TRP A 85 9.79 -7.77 -1.19
N LEU A 86 8.52 -7.68 -0.79
CA LEU A 86 7.95 -8.53 0.26
C LEU A 86 8.06 -10.01 -0.09
N PHE A 87 7.68 -10.39 -1.30
CA PHE A 87 7.67 -11.80 -1.69
C PHE A 87 9.06 -12.39 -1.89
N GLN A 88 10.11 -11.58 -1.86
CA GLN A 88 11.49 -12.04 -1.88
C GLN A 88 12.03 -12.31 -0.47
N GLN A 89 11.30 -11.95 0.58
CA GLN A 89 11.78 -12.10 1.95
C GLN A 89 11.53 -13.51 2.45
N PRO A 90 12.55 -14.19 3.03
CA PRO A 90 12.34 -15.48 3.66
C PRO A 90 11.47 -15.32 4.91
N ASP A 91 10.73 -16.36 5.23
CA ASP A 91 9.91 -16.44 6.45
C ASP A 91 8.87 -15.33 6.57
N LEU A 92 8.40 -14.81 5.44
CA LEU A 92 7.34 -13.81 5.44
C LEU A 92 6.02 -14.43 5.90
N VAL A 93 5.40 -13.80 6.92
CA VAL A 93 4.09 -14.21 7.42
C VAL A 93 3.11 -13.06 7.18
N ARG A 94 1.99 -13.38 6.56
CA ARG A 94 0.89 -12.42 6.35
C ARG A 94 -0.15 -12.60 7.44
N GLY A 95 -0.45 -11.54 8.17
CA GLY A 95 -1.53 -11.52 9.15
C GLY A 95 -2.92 -11.55 8.50
N PRO A 96 -3.98 -11.55 9.32
CA PRO A 96 -5.35 -11.55 8.81
C PRO A 96 -5.60 -10.39 7.86
N LEU A 97 -6.34 -10.67 6.78
CA LEU A 97 -6.75 -9.67 5.82
C LEU A 97 -8.02 -8.99 6.32
N GLU A 98 -7.98 -7.68 6.47
CA GLU A 98 -9.15 -6.88 6.84
C GLU A 98 -9.65 -6.13 5.61
N ALA A 99 -10.95 -6.21 5.35
CA ALA A 99 -11.58 -5.43 4.29
C ALA A 99 -12.23 -4.19 4.89
N THR A 100 -12.23 -3.10 4.13
CA THR A 100 -12.85 -1.85 4.54
C THR A 100 -13.44 -1.15 3.33
N ALA A 101 -14.44 -0.32 3.56
CA ALA A 101 -15.09 0.47 2.54
C ALA A 101 -15.12 1.92 3.02
N THR A 102 -13.99 2.61 2.85
CA THR A 102 -13.79 3.96 3.38
C THR A 102 -13.06 4.85 2.41
N ARG A 103 -12.98 6.13 2.73
CA ARG A 103 -12.18 7.10 1.99
C ARG A 103 -10.91 7.36 2.80
N PRO A 104 -9.76 6.83 2.35
CA PRO A 104 -8.51 7.03 3.10
C PRO A 104 -8.08 8.49 3.07
N ARG A 105 -7.51 8.96 4.17
CA ARG A 105 -7.11 10.36 4.31
C ARG A 105 -5.99 10.75 3.36
N PHE A 106 -5.07 9.84 3.08
CA PHE A 106 -3.87 10.17 2.32
C PHE A 106 -4.16 10.52 0.86
N ILE A 107 -5.32 10.14 0.31
CA ILE A 107 -5.65 10.48 -1.09
C ILE A 107 -6.31 11.84 -1.22
N ARG A 108 -6.63 12.53 -0.11
CA ARG A 108 -7.32 13.83 -0.15
C ARG A 108 -6.55 14.89 -0.91
N SER A 109 -5.22 14.80 -0.90
CA SER A 109 -4.35 15.74 -1.63
C SER A 109 -4.13 15.32 -3.09
N GLN A 110 -4.69 14.21 -3.54
CA GLN A 110 -4.49 13.71 -4.89
C GLN A 110 -5.67 14.10 -5.78
N PRO A 111 -5.46 14.95 -6.80
CA PRO A 111 -6.54 15.37 -7.70
C PRO A 111 -7.20 14.16 -8.38
N GLY A 112 -8.53 14.20 -8.45
CA GLY A 112 -9.31 13.14 -9.09
C GLY A 112 -9.56 11.91 -8.23
N LEU A 113 -8.87 11.79 -7.09
CA LEU A 113 -9.01 10.63 -6.20
C LEU A 113 -9.77 10.96 -4.92
N ALA A 114 -9.69 12.21 -4.46
CA ALA A 114 -10.16 12.61 -3.14
C ALA A 114 -11.66 12.41 -2.93
N ALA A 115 -12.47 12.43 -3.99
CA ALA A 115 -13.92 12.29 -3.91
C ALA A 115 -14.42 10.85 -3.97
N GLN A 116 -13.53 9.88 -4.23
CA GLN A 116 -13.94 8.49 -4.41
C GLN A 116 -14.16 7.78 -3.08
N SER A 117 -15.23 6.99 -2.99
CA SER A 117 -15.40 6.01 -1.92
C SER A 117 -14.84 4.69 -2.40
N LEU A 118 -13.89 4.14 -1.65
CA LEU A 118 -13.08 3.03 -2.13
C LEU A 118 -13.28 1.78 -1.26
N TRP A 119 -13.28 0.62 -1.92
CA TRP A 119 -13.04 -0.63 -1.25
C TRP A 119 -11.54 -0.75 -0.98
N GLY A 120 -11.21 -1.21 0.20
CA GLY A 120 -9.82 -1.40 0.57
C GLY A 120 -9.63 -2.68 1.35
N ARG A 121 -8.38 -3.06 1.44
CA ARG A 121 -7.95 -4.17 2.29
C ARG A 121 -6.65 -3.80 2.96
N ARG A 122 -6.41 -4.37 4.14
CA ARG A 122 -5.13 -4.20 4.81
C ARG A 122 -4.72 -5.48 5.51
N SER A 123 -3.43 -5.66 5.66
CA SER A 123 -2.86 -6.72 6.46
C SER A 123 -1.50 -6.31 6.97
N VAL A 124 -1.09 -6.93 8.08
CA VAL A 124 0.26 -6.74 8.62
C VAL A 124 1.11 -7.92 8.18
N PHE A 125 2.23 -7.62 7.54
CA PHE A 125 3.24 -8.61 7.19
C PHE A 125 4.33 -8.60 8.24
N GLU A 126 4.81 -9.76 8.63
CA GLU A 126 5.90 -9.88 9.60
C GLU A 126 7.03 -10.72 9.03
N GLN A 127 8.26 -10.26 9.24
CA GLN A 127 9.46 -10.95 8.80
C GLN A 127 10.67 -10.43 9.57
N GLY A 128 11.32 -11.30 10.31
CA GLY A 128 12.61 -11.00 10.95
C GLY A 128 12.66 -9.69 11.75
N GLY A 129 11.69 -9.46 12.63
CA GLY A 129 11.64 -8.26 13.46
C GLY A 129 11.00 -7.05 12.79
N LEU A 130 10.59 -7.17 11.52
CA LEU A 130 9.85 -6.13 10.81
C LEU A 130 8.36 -6.42 10.84
N SER A 131 7.56 -5.41 11.21
CA SER A 131 6.10 -5.42 11.03
C SER A 131 5.76 -4.33 10.03
N LEU A 132 5.07 -4.70 8.96
CA LEU A 132 4.73 -3.78 7.88
C LEU A 132 3.23 -3.85 7.62
N LEU A 133 2.53 -2.74 7.87
CA LEU A 133 1.12 -2.61 7.53
C LEU A 133 1.02 -2.17 6.07
N VAL A 134 0.29 -2.92 5.28
CA VAL A 134 0.02 -2.59 3.87
C VAL A 134 -1.47 -2.39 3.70
N GLN A 135 -1.84 -1.21 3.22
CA GLN A 135 -3.23 -0.82 2.98
C GLN A 135 -3.39 -0.50 1.50
N GLU A 136 -4.34 -1.17 0.86
CA GLU A 136 -4.58 -1.02 -0.58
C GLU A 136 -6.02 -0.64 -0.81
N TYR A 137 -6.26 0.39 -1.64
CA TYR A 137 -7.59 0.90 -1.94
C TYR A 137 -7.81 0.85 -3.45
N PHE A 138 -8.88 0.18 -3.85
CA PHE A 138 -9.17 -0.10 -5.26
C PHE A 138 -9.98 1.05 -5.85
N LEU A 139 -9.45 1.67 -6.89
CA LEU A 139 -10.12 2.77 -7.56
C LEU A 139 -11.23 2.24 -8.47
N SER A 140 -12.19 3.12 -8.80
CA SER A 140 -13.30 2.77 -9.70
C SER A 140 -12.80 2.30 -11.07
N THR A 141 -11.70 2.83 -11.55
CA THR A 141 -11.06 2.38 -12.79
C THR A 141 -10.78 0.87 -12.79
N MET A 142 -10.22 0.38 -11.68
CA MET A 142 -9.95 -1.06 -11.54
C MET A 142 -11.25 -1.86 -11.45
N ALA A 143 -12.21 -1.37 -10.66
CA ALA A 143 -13.49 -2.06 -10.50
C ALA A 143 -14.21 -2.19 -11.85
N ASP A 144 -14.25 -1.13 -12.63
CA ASP A 144 -14.89 -1.11 -13.95
C ASP A 144 -14.18 -2.06 -14.93
N ALA A 145 -12.85 -2.00 -14.98
CA ALA A 145 -12.06 -2.79 -15.91
C ALA A 145 -12.12 -4.29 -15.61
N LEU A 146 -12.24 -4.67 -14.34
CA LEU A 146 -12.27 -6.06 -13.93
C LEU A 146 -13.68 -6.58 -13.63
N GLY A 147 -14.70 -5.76 -13.82
CA GLY A 147 -16.08 -6.16 -13.54
C GLY A 147 -16.37 -6.35 -12.06
N LEU A 148 -15.63 -5.69 -11.18
CA LEU A 148 -15.82 -5.79 -9.74
C LEU A 148 -17.01 -4.93 -9.29
N PRO A 149 -17.69 -5.29 -8.17
CA PRO A 149 -18.75 -4.44 -7.62
C PRO A 149 -18.20 -3.08 -7.25
N SER A 150 -18.92 -2.01 -7.61
CA SER A 150 -18.60 -0.66 -7.18
C SER A 150 -19.37 -0.32 -5.91
N ARG A 151 -18.86 0.64 -5.16
CA ARG A 151 -19.55 1.18 -4.01
C ARG A 151 -20.49 2.29 -4.36
#